data_fa13c56f9bf54f5d4eb66aaeb31e63df
#
_entry.id   fa13c56f9bf54f5d4eb66aaeb31e63df
#
_cell.length_a   1.000
_cell.length_b   1.000
_cell.length_c   1.000
_cell.angle_alpha   90.00
_cell.angle_beta   90.00
_cell.angle_gamma   90.00
#
_symmetry.space_group_name_H-M   'P 1'
#
loop_
_entity.id
_entity.type
_entity.pdbx_description
1 polymer ?
#
loop_
_entity_poly.entity_id
_entity_poly.type
_entity_poly.pdbx_seq_one_letter_code
_entity_poly.pdbx_strand_id
1 'polypeptide(L)'
;MTVAPERISANHWPGLDTVPSGPRTAVSARIARRLFITAINRLDVTVTTAAGESWGKGGPSMHIVRPDEFFARLGKGALIGFGEAYLTGSWEAEDLGGFLTVLASDISTLVPAPLQKLRSLAVKRPPKKQKSSQENSQDNIAHHYDLSNDLFELFLDQTLSYSCALFEGDPSEARVADLVGAQERKIDRMLDEAGVTEGT
;
A
#
# COMPACT_ATOMS: atom_id res chain seq x y z
N MET A 1 18.19 -18.64 1.72
CA MET A 1 18.61 -18.17 0.36
C MET A 1 17.36 -17.56 -0.27
N THR A 2 17.22 -16.25 -0.23
CA THR A 2 16.13 -15.54 -0.88
C THR A 2 16.42 -15.55 -2.38
N VAL A 3 15.59 -16.24 -3.15
CA VAL A 3 15.68 -16.20 -4.62
C VAL A 3 15.38 -14.77 -5.02
N ALA A 4 16.31 -14.12 -5.73
CA ALA A 4 16.07 -12.81 -6.31
C ALA A 4 14.80 -12.90 -7.15
N PRO A 5 13.80 -12.02 -6.94
CA PRO A 5 12.56 -12.09 -7.70
C PRO A 5 12.89 -12.02 -9.19
N GLU A 6 12.34 -12.95 -9.93
CA GLU A 6 12.43 -13.03 -11.38
C GLU A 6 12.00 -11.67 -11.96
N ARG A 7 12.71 -11.16 -12.98
CA ARG A 7 12.35 -9.88 -13.60
C ARG A 7 10.89 -9.89 -14.00
N ILE A 8 10.14 -8.91 -13.51
CA ILE A 8 8.72 -8.77 -13.83
C ILE A 8 8.55 -8.67 -15.33
N SER A 9 7.74 -9.58 -15.87
CA SER A 9 7.41 -9.61 -17.30
C SER A 9 6.42 -8.49 -17.62
N ALA A 10 6.69 -7.72 -18.69
CA ALA A 10 5.78 -6.69 -19.20
C ALA A 10 4.38 -7.26 -19.56
N ASN A 11 4.30 -8.54 -19.89
CA ASN A 11 3.04 -9.21 -20.21
C ASN A 11 2.12 -9.37 -18.99
N HIS A 12 2.70 -9.57 -17.80
CA HIS A 12 1.94 -9.71 -16.55
C HIS A 12 1.74 -8.36 -15.86
N TRP A 13 2.72 -7.45 -15.97
CA TRP A 13 2.72 -6.16 -15.28
C TRP A 13 3.13 -5.04 -16.24
N PRO A 14 2.22 -4.60 -17.12
CA PRO A 14 2.53 -3.56 -18.10
C PRO A 14 3.06 -2.29 -17.44
N GLY A 15 4.25 -1.85 -17.88
CA GLY A 15 4.89 -0.61 -17.41
C GLY A 15 5.75 -0.76 -16.15
N LEU A 16 5.79 -1.92 -15.47
CA LEU A 16 6.72 -2.18 -14.37
C LEU A 16 8.08 -2.73 -14.84
N ASP A 17 8.16 -3.26 -16.05
CA ASP A 17 9.38 -3.72 -16.69
C ASP A 17 10.37 -2.59 -17.01
N THR A 18 9.87 -1.36 -17.10
CA THR A 18 10.69 -0.18 -17.40
C THR A 18 10.99 0.64 -16.14
N VAL A 19 12.30 0.93 -15.93
CA VAL A 19 12.71 1.82 -14.84
C VAL A 19 12.44 3.28 -15.25
N PRO A 20 11.75 4.07 -14.42
CA PRO A 20 11.56 5.48 -14.70
C PRO A 20 12.90 6.21 -14.91
N SER A 21 13.02 6.99 -15.98
CA SER A 21 14.25 7.66 -16.37
C SER A 21 14.03 9.10 -16.84
N GLY A 22 15.11 9.83 -17.08
CA GLY A 22 15.11 11.20 -17.59
C GLY A 22 15.41 12.26 -16.53
N PRO A 23 15.64 13.53 -16.96
CA PRO A 23 16.11 14.60 -16.07
C PRO A 23 15.16 14.91 -14.91
N ARG A 24 13.85 14.91 -15.17
CA ARG A 24 12.82 15.14 -14.14
C ARG A 24 12.82 14.02 -13.10
N THR A 25 12.97 12.78 -13.54
CA THR A 25 13.05 11.61 -12.65
C THR A 25 14.31 11.67 -11.79
N ALA A 26 15.45 12.06 -12.35
CA ALA A 26 16.69 12.20 -11.60
C ALA A 26 16.56 13.24 -10.47
N VAL A 27 15.90 14.36 -10.72
CA VAL A 27 15.63 15.38 -9.69
C VAL A 27 14.68 14.86 -8.63
N SER A 28 13.54 14.27 -9.04
CA SER A 28 12.55 13.73 -8.09
C SER A 28 13.11 12.57 -7.25
N ALA A 29 13.96 11.72 -7.81
CA ALA A 29 14.65 10.65 -7.10
C ALA A 29 15.58 11.17 -5.99
N ARG A 30 16.34 12.24 -6.28
CA ARG A 30 17.22 12.88 -5.27
C ARG A 30 16.40 13.48 -4.12
N ILE A 31 15.29 14.13 -4.43
CA ILE A 31 14.36 14.68 -3.42
C ILE A 31 13.77 13.55 -2.61
N ALA A 32 13.24 12.51 -3.27
CA ALA A 32 12.66 11.35 -2.61
C ALA A 32 13.66 10.65 -1.68
N ARG A 33 14.92 10.48 -2.11
CA ARG A 33 15.98 9.91 -1.27
C ARG A 33 16.20 10.71 0.01
N ARG A 34 16.30 12.03 -0.09
CA ARG A 34 16.45 12.90 1.10
C ARG A 34 15.27 12.79 2.05
N LEU A 35 14.05 12.85 1.52
CA LEU A 35 12.82 12.76 2.32
C LEU A 35 12.70 11.39 2.98
N PHE A 36 12.95 10.33 2.25
CA PHE A 36 12.93 8.95 2.73
C PHE A 36 13.91 8.76 3.89
N ILE A 37 15.18 9.12 3.72
CA ILE A 37 16.18 9.01 4.78
C ILE A 37 15.77 9.83 6.01
N THR A 38 15.27 11.04 5.81
CA THR A 38 14.81 11.89 6.92
C THR A 38 13.63 11.26 7.68
N ALA A 39 12.70 10.64 6.97
CA ALA A 39 11.57 9.94 7.57
C ALA A 39 12.03 8.68 8.31
N ILE A 40 12.80 7.82 7.65
CA ILE A 40 13.28 6.55 8.20
C ILE A 40 14.10 6.76 9.48
N ASN A 41 14.94 7.78 9.56
CA ASN A 41 15.74 8.06 10.75
C ASN A 41 14.92 8.46 12.00
N ARG A 42 13.60 8.62 11.87
CA ARG A 42 12.68 8.89 12.99
C ARG A 42 11.96 7.64 13.46
N LEU A 43 11.96 6.58 12.65
CA LEU A 43 11.17 5.38 12.85
C LEU A 43 12.00 4.26 13.47
N ASP A 44 11.31 3.37 14.18
CA ASP A 44 11.87 2.17 14.77
C ASP A 44 11.91 1.02 13.73
N VAL A 45 12.66 1.27 12.67
CA VAL A 45 12.97 0.34 11.58
C VAL A 45 14.46 0.37 11.26
N THR A 46 14.95 -0.62 10.55
CA THR A 46 16.30 -0.66 9.98
C THR A 46 16.20 -0.72 8.47
N VAL A 47 16.78 0.24 7.76
CA VAL A 47 16.87 0.21 6.30
C VAL A 47 18.34 0.15 5.90
N THR A 48 18.69 -0.86 5.10
CA THR A 48 20.04 -1.06 4.56
C THR A 48 20.04 -0.99 3.04
N THR A 49 21.20 -0.72 2.45
CA THR A 49 21.38 -0.74 0.99
C THR A 49 22.49 -1.71 0.60
N ALA A 50 22.48 -2.15 -0.66
CA ALA A 50 23.57 -2.93 -1.24
C ALA A 50 24.93 -2.23 -1.18
N ALA A 51 24.98 -0.90 -1.06
CA ALA A 51 26.19 -0.11 -0.89
C ALA A 51 26.69 -0.05 0.57
N GLY A 52 25.99 -0.70 1.52
CA GLY A 52 26.36 -0.72 2.94
C GLY A 52 25.89 0.49 3.75
N GLU A 53 25.04 1.35 3.19
CA GLU A 53 24.40 2.42 3.95
C GLU A 53 23.33 1.83 4.88
N SER A 54 23.13 2.45 6.06
CA SER A 54 22.11 2.03 7.03
C SER A 54 21.45 3.24 7.67
N TRP A 55 20.11 3.18 7.80
CA TRP A 55 19.29 4.24 8.38
C TRP A 55 18.21 3.66 9.30
N GLY A 56 17.66 4.47 10.21
CA GLY A 56 16.62 4.11 11.15
C GLY A 56 17.15 3.88 12.58
N LYS A 57 16.26 3.50 13.50
CA LYS A 57 16.56 3.35 14.93
C LYS A 57 16.63 1.90 15.40
N GLY A 58 16.48 0.95 14.50
CA GLY A 58 16.34 -0.48 14.83
C GLY A 58 14.91 -0.96 14.65
N GLY A 59 14.68 -2.28 14.74
CA GLY A 59 13.36 -2.90 14.52
C GLY A 59 13.27 -3.63 13.18
N PRO A 60 12.06 -3.82 12.63
CA PRO A 60 11.86 -4.55 11.39
C PRO A 60 12.74 -4.02 10.25
N SER A 61 13.30 -4.93 9.44
CA SER A 61 14.32 -4.59 8.47
C SER A 61 13.80 -4.52 7.04
N MET A 62 14.35 -3.58 6.28
CA MET A 62 14.18 -3.43 4.84
C MET A 62 15.56 -3.38 4.18
N HIS A 63 15.74 -4.08 3.06
CA HIS A 63 16.95 -4.03 2.26
C HIS A 63 16.67 -3.45 0.88
N ILE A 64 17.37 -2.36 0.51
CA ILE A 64 17.26 -1.76 -0.81
C ILE A 64 18.31 -2.41 -1.72
N VAL A 65 17.85 -3.29 -2.59
CA VAL A 65 18.64 -4.08 -3.52
C VAL A 65 19.15 -3.21 -4.68
N ARG A 66 18.27 -2.37 -5.24
CA ARG A 66 18.57 -1.49 -6.39
C ARG A 66 18.17 -0.04 -6.06
N PRO A 67 19.07 0.72 -5.38
CA PRO A 67 18.75 2.06 -4.89
C PRO A 67 18.31 3.05 -5.97
N ASP A 68 18.94 3.05 -7.13
CA ASP A 68 18.60 3.98 -8.21
C ASP A 68 17.19 3.74 -8.74
N GLU A 69 16.80 2.50 -8.95
CA GLU A 69 15.45 2.13 -9.36
C GLU A 69 14.45 2.45 -8.26
N PHE A 70 14.74 2.08 -7.02
CA PHE A 70 13.88 2.36 -5.86
C PHE A 70 13.55 3.85 -5.76
N PHE A 71 14.56 4.70 -5.75
CA PHE A 71 14.36 6.15 -5.62
C PHE A 71 13.74 6.78 -6.87
N ALA A 72 13.98 6.23 -8.07
CA ALA A 72 13.30 6.66 -9.28
C ALA A 72 11.79 6.40 -9.23
N ARG A 73 11.38 5.20 -8.80
CA ARG A 73 9.96 4.84 -8.63
C ARG A 73 9.32 5.64 -7.49
N LEU A 74 9.95 5.70 -6.33
CA LEU A 74 9.49 6.48 -5.19
C LEU A 74 9.32 7.96 -5.56
N GLY A 75 10.27 8.55 -6.27
CA GLY A 75 10.24 9.96 -6.69
C GLY A 75 9.18 10.25 -7.76
N LYS A 76 8.81 9.26 -8.58
CA LYS A 76 7.77 9.39 -9.61
C LYS A 76 6.36 9.17 -9.07
N GLY A 77 6.17 8.15 -8.22
CA GLY A 77 4.88 7.62 -7.82
C GLY A 77 4.57 7.73 -6.32
N ALA A 78 5.47 8.24 -5.50
CA ALA A 78 5.33 8.29 -4.03
C ALA A 78 4.98 6.89 -3.47
N LEU A 79 3.89 6.73 -2.72
CA LEU A 79 3.49 5.43 -2.13
C LEU A 79 3.22 4.36 -3.20
N ILE A 80 2.66 4.72 -4.34
CA ILE A 80 2.48 3.78 -5.46
C ILE A 80 3.85 3.34 -5.96
N GLY A 81 4.78 4.26 -6.17
CA GLY A 81 6.14 3.96 -6.59
C GLY A 81 6.92 3.13 -5.56
N PHE A 82 6.60 3.27 -4.27
CA PHE A 82 7.14 2.42 -3.20
C PHE A 82 6.67 0.96 -3.37
N GLY A 83 5.37 0.75 -3.59
CA GLY A 83 4.81 -0.57 -3.87
C GLY A 83 5.32 -1.18 -5.18
N GLU A 84 5.37 -0.38 -6.27
CA GLU A 84 5.96 -0.80 -7.55
C GLU A 84 7.41 -1.28 -7.38
N ALA A 85 8.20 -0.57 -6.55
CA ALA A 85 9.57 -0.93 -6.26
C ALA A 85 9.69 -2.26 -5.49
N TYR A 86 8.72 -2.60 -4.64
CA TYR A 86 8.63 -3.91 -4.00
C TYR A 86 8.32 -5.00 -5.02
N LEU A 87 7.27 -4.81 -5.83
CA LEU A 87 6.87 -5.75 -6.87
C LEU A 87 8.00 -6.03 -7.88
N THR A 88 8.82 -5.03 -8.18
CA THR A 88 10.00 -5.21 -9.06
C THR A 88 11.21 -5.81 -8.33
N GLY A 89 11.15 -6.04 -7.02
CA GLY A 89 12.27 -6.53 -6.21
C GLY A 89 13.41 -5.51 -6.08
N SER A 90 13.10 -4.20 -6.20
CA SER A 90 14.09 -3.14 -5.96
C SER A 90 14.40 -2.99 -4.48
N TRP A 91 13.51 -3.47 -3.62
CA TRP A 91 13.71 -3.65 -2.19
C TRP A 91 12.97 -4.88 -1.68
N GLU A 92 13.40 -5.37 -0.53
CA GLU A 92 12.82 -6.53 0.16
C GLU A 92 12.80 -6.28 1.67
N ALA A 93 11.97 -7.04 2.39
CA ALA A 93 11.91 -7.04 3.85
C ALA A 93 11.73 -8.48 4.35
N GLU A 94 12.40 -8.83 5.45
CA GLU A 94 12.27 -10.13 6.09
C GLU A 94 10.90 -10.25 6.77
N ASP A 95 10.51 -9.21 7.51
CA ASP A 95 9.17 -9.03 8.09
C ASP A 95 8.48 -7.84 7.42
N LEU A 96 7.87 -8.09 6.27
CA LEU A 96 7.15 -7.06 5.51
C LEU A 96 5.99 -6.47 6.32
N GLY A 97 5.23 -7.31 7.01
CA GLY A 97 4.08 -6.89 7.81
C GLY A 97 4.48 -5.95 8.94
N GLY A 98 5.49 -6.35 9.74
CA GLY A 98 6.02 -5.52 10.82
C GLY A 98 6.61 -4.21 10.31
N PHE A 99 7.39 -4.25 9.21
CA PHE A 99 7.94 -3.05 8.59
C PHE A 99 6.86 -2.06 8.14
N LEU A 100 5.84 -2.55 7.42
CA LEU A 100 4.73 -1.71 6.95
C LEU A 100 3.86 -1.20 8.10
N THR A 101 3.72 -1.96 9.20
CA THR A 101 2.98 -1.52 10.39
C THR A 101 3.63 -0.29 11.02
N VAL A 102 4.96 -0.28 11.18
CA VAL A 102 5.68 0.89 11.70
C VAL A 102 5.51 2.09 10.77
N LEU A 103 5.64 1.90 9.45
CA LEU A 103 5.41 2.97 8.48
C LEU A 103 3.97 3.52 8.53
N ALA A 104 2.98 2.64 8.68
CA ALA A 104 1.57 3.03 8.71
C ALA A 104 1.22 3.82 9.98
N SER A 105 1.78 3.45 11.13
CA SER A 105 1.56 4.15 12.40
C SER A 105 1.98 5.62 12.33
N ASP A 106 3.01 5.92 11.56
CA ASP A 106 3.56 7.28 11.42
C ASP A 106 3.26 7.93 10.07
N ILE A 107 2.37 7.38 9.26
CA ILE A 107 2.13 7.80 7.87
C ILE A 107 1.82 9.29 7.72
N SER A 108 1.13 9.88 8.70
CA SER A 108 0.80 11.31 8.72
C SER A 108 2.03 12.22 8.88
N THR A 109 3.11 11.69 9.46
CA THR A 109 4.34 12.43 9.78
C THR A 109 5.49 12.14 8.81
N LEU A 110 5.37 11.10 7.96
CA LEU A 110 6.38 10.73 6.98
C LEU A 110 6.70 11.85 5.99
N VAL A 111 5.69 12.67 5.63
CA VAL A 111 5.87 13.83 4.77
C VAL A 111 5.80 15.11 5.60
N PRO A 112 6.87 15.93 5.62
CA PRO A 112 6.86 17.19 6.35
C PRO A 112 5.69 18.10 5.96
N ALA A 113 5.06 18.74 6.94
CA ALA A 113 3.87 19.60 6.76
C ALA A 113 3.99 20.65 5.64
N PRO A 114 5.13 21.33 5.41
CA PRO A 114 5.29 22.25 4.28
C PRO A 114 5.14 21.57 2.92
N LEU A 115 5.62 20.31 2.81
CA LEU A 115 5.58 19.53 1.57
C LEU A 115 4.18 18.91 1.33
N GLN A 116 3.39 18.69 2.39
CA GLN A 116 1.99 18.27 2.25
C GLN A 116 1.17 19.31 1.50
N LYS A 117 1.43 20.61 1.71
CA LYS A 117 0.78 21.71 0.95
C LYS A 117 1.16 21.70 -0.52
N LEU A 118 2.37 21.28 -0.88
CA LEU A 118 2.82 21.15 -2.27
C LEU A 118 2.29 19.87 -2.94
N ARG A 119 1.78 18.91 -2.17
CA ARG A 119 1.20 17.68 -2.69
C ARG A 119 0.05 17.93 -3.68
N SER A 120 -0.79 18.92 -3.41
CA SER A 120 -1.90 19.31 -4.29
C SER A 120 -1.45 19.81 -5.67
N LEU A 121 -0.22 20.33 -5.78
CA LEU A 121 0.38 20.77 -7.04
C LEU A 121 1.04 19.61 -7.81
N ALA A 122 1.51 18.58 -7.07
CA ALA A 122 2.20 17.42 -7.64
C ALA A 122 1.26 16.25 -7.98
N VAL A 123 0.13 16.14 -7.28
CA VAL A 123 -0.86 15.08 -7.53
C VAL A 123 -1.58 15.36 -8.84
N LYS A 124 -1.37 14.49 -9.82
CA LYS A 124 -2.15 14.54 -11.07
C LYS A 124 -3.64 14.46 -10.74
N ARG A 125 -4.42 15.37 -11.28
CA ARG A 125 -5.89 15.27 -11.18
C ARG A 125 -6.33 13.93 -11.77
N PRO A 126 -7.23 13.19 -11.11
CA PRO A 126 -7.73 11.95 -11.64
C PRO A 126 -8.31 12.17 -13.05
N PRO A 127 -8.17 11.21 -13.97
CA PRO A 127 -8.77 11.28 -15.28
C PRO A 127 -10.26 11.59 -15.19
N LYS A 128 -10.80 12.33 -16.16
CA LYS A 128 -12.24 12.72 -16.16
C LYS A 128 -13.17 11.49 -16.02
N LYS A 129 -12.77 10.33 -16.59
CA LYS A 129 -13.50 9.06 -16.48
C LYS A 129 -13.57 8.48 -15.06
N GLN A 130 -12.64 8.85 -14.19
CA GLN A 130 -12.59 8.38 -12.78
C GLN A 130 -13.26 9.36 -11.80
N LYS A 131 -13.80 10.47 -12.30
CA LYS A 131 -14.56 11.38 -11.43
C LYS A 131 -15.86 10.73 -11.03
N SER A 132 -16.23 10.87 -9.76
CA SER A 132 -17.54 10.49 -9.25
C SER A 132 -18.59 11.38 -9.91
N SER A 133 -19.29 10.84 -10.90
CA SER A 133 -20.44 11.45 -11.59
C SER A 133 -21.45 10.36 -11.86
N GLN A 134 -22.71 10.72 -12.03
CA GLN A 134 -23.77 9.75 -12.32
C GLN A 134 -23.46 8.92 -13.59
N GLU A 135 -22.86 9.55 -14.60
CA GLU A 135 -22.47 8.89 -15.86
C GLU A 135 -21.33 7.87 -15.68
N ASN A 136 -20.41 8.14 -14.76
CA ASN A 136 -19.25 7.27 -14.52
C ASN A 136 -19.48 6.28 -13.36
N SER A 137 -20.62 6.36 -12.66
CA SER A 137 -20.85 5.57 -11.45
C SER A 137 -20.86 4.07 -11.74
N GLN A 138 -21.50 3.65 -12.83
CA GLN A 138 -21.58 2.24 -13.21
C GLN A 138 -20.19 1.68 -13.57
N ASP A 139 -19.41 2.41 -14.38
CA ASP A 139 -18.06 2.01 -14.77
C ASP A 139 -17.11 2.00 -13.56
N ASN A 140 -17.24 2.97 -12.67
CA ASN A 140 -16.43 3.04 -11.44
C ASN A 140 -16.75 1.90 -10.48
N ILE A 141 -18.03 1.55 -10.32
CA ILE A 141 -18.46 0.43 -9.49
C ILE A 141 -18.01 -0.89 -10.11
N ALA A 142 -18.25 -1.10 -11.41
CA ALA A 142 -17.78 -2.28 -12.12
C ALA A 142 -16.26 -2.44 -11.97
N HIS A 143 -15.49 -1.39 -12.24
CA HIS A 143 -14.02 -1.43 -12.09
C HIS A 143 -13.55 -1.72 -10.65
N HIS A 144 -14.33 -1.33 -9.64
CA HIS A 144 -14.01 -1.58 -8.22
C HIS A 144 -14.36 -3.01 -7.78
N TYR A 145 -15.42 -3.57 -8.31
CA TYR A 145 -15.93 -4.90 -7.93
C TYR A 145 -15.69 -6.00 -8.96
N ASP A 146 -15.20 -5.66 -10.16
CA ASP A 146 -14.89 -6.61 -11.24
C ASP A 146 -13.54 -7.34 -11.01
N LEU A 147 -13.18 -7.48 -9.74
CA LEU A 147 -12.06 -8.29 -9.29
C LEU A 147 -12.54 -9.73 -9.12
N SER A 148 -11.69 -10.70 -9.46
CA SER A 148 -12.05 -12.10 -9.33
C SER A 148 -12.23 -12.51 -7.86
N ASN A 149 -13.12 -13.47 -7.59
CA ASN A 149 -13.26 -14.06 -6.26
C ASN A 149 -11.94 -14.63 -5.76
N ASP A 150 -11.15 -15.25 -6.65
CA ASP A 150 -9.81 -15.76 -6.32
C ASP A 150 -8.90 -14.69 -5.72
N LEU A 151 -9.01 -13.44 -6.19
CA LEU A 151 -8.27 -12.33 -5.59
C LEU A 151 -8.81 -11.98 -4.20
N PHE A 152 -10.13 -11.93 -4.04
CA PHE A 152 -10.75 -11.64 -2.74
C PHE A 152 -10.43 -12.71 -1.70
N GLU A 153 -10.41 -13.97 -2.08
CA GLU A 153 -10.04 -15.10 -1.22
C GLU A 153 -8.60 -15.02 -0.68
N LEU A 154 -7.71 -14.28 -1.35
CA LEU A 154 -6.34 -14.11 -0.87
C LEU A 154 -6.21 -13.25 0.40
N PHE A 155 -7.18 -12.37 0.68
CA PHE A 155 -7.07 -11.40 1.78
C PHE A 155 -8.36 -11.19 2.58
N LEU A 156 -9.50 -11.67 2.10
CA LEU A 156 -10.76 -11.68 2.85
C LEU A 156 -10.95 -13.03 3.55
N ASP A 157 -11.81 -13.04 4.55
CA ASP A 157 -12.29 -14.25 5.20
C ASP A 157 -13.36 -14.96 4.35
N GLN A 158 -13.82 -16.12 4.81
CA GLN A 158 -14.80 -16.95 4.09
C GLN A 158 -16.14 -16.26 3.77
N THR A 159 -16.47 -15.16 4.46
CA THR A 159 -17.69 -14.38 4.15
C THR A 159 -17.52 -13.50 2.92
N LEU A 160 -16.31 -13.34 2.41
CA LEU A 160 -15.91 -12.43 1.32
C LEU A 160 -16.44 -10.99 1.53
N SER A 161 -16.65 -10.59 2.78
CA SER A 161 -17.20 -9.29 3.10
C SER A 161 -16.12 -8.20 3.01
N TYR A 162 -16.15 -7.40 1.95
CA TYR A 162 -15.18 -6.34 1.71
C TYR A 162 -15.57 -5.03 2.41
N SER A 163 -15.74 -5.11 3.72
CA SER A 163 -15.97 -3.97 4.61
C SER A 163 -15.47 -4.28 6.01
N CYS A 164 -15.33 -3.26 6.88
CA CYS A 164 -14.81 -3.48 8.23
C CYS A 164 -15.73 -4.43 9.02
N ALA A 165 -15.11 -5.29 9.82
CA ALA A 165 -15.79 -6.22 10.72
C ALA A 165 -16.19 -5.52 12.03
N LEU A 166 -17.15 -6.09 12.77
CA LEU A 166 -17.59 -5.61 14.08
C LEU A 166 -16.97 -6.52 15.16
N PHE A 167 -15.81 -6.13 15.65
CA PHE A 167 -15.11 -6.84 16.71
C PHE A 167 -15.76 -6.57 18.08
N GLU A 168 -15.69 -7.55 18.97
CA GLU A 168 -16.00 -7.39 20.39
C GLU A 168 -14.73 -6.89 21.11
N GLY A 169 -14.86 -5.82 21.89
CA GLY A 169 -13.73 -5.23 22.60
C GLY A 169 -12.84 -4.34 21.74
N ASP A 170 -11.57 -4.23 22.11
CA ASP A 170 -10.59 -3.39 21.40
C ASP A 170 -10.08 -4.10 20.13
N PRO A 171 -10.31 -3.53 18.95
CA PRO A 171 -9.83 -4.11 17.70
C PRO A 171 -8.30 -4.30 17.62
N SER A 172 -7.53 -3.53 18.42
CA SER A 172 -6.06 -3.66 18.46
C SER A 172 -5.58 -4.97 19.11
N GLU A 173 -6.45 -5.62 19.89
CA GLU A 173 -6.20 -6.91 20.54
C GLU A 173 -6.76 -8.10 19.72
N ALA A 174 -7.50 -7.81 18.64
CA ALA A 174 -8.14 -8.82 17.82
C ALA A 174 -7.11 -9.66 17.04
N ARG A 175 -7.44 -10.93 16.85
CA ARG A 175 -6.64 -11.88 16.07
C ARG A 175 -7.31 -12.16 14.73
N VAL A 176 -6.55 -12.65 13.77
CA VAL A 176 -7.09 -13.09 12.47
C VAL A 176 -8.20 -14.13 12.63
N ALA A 177 -8.09 -15.01 13.65
CA ALA A 177 -9.12 -16.01 13.97
C ALA A 177 -10.47 -15.41 14.38
N ASP A 178 -10.50 -14.16 14.86
CA ASP A 178 -11.71 -13.48 15.32
C ASP A 178 -12.47 -12.81 14.16
N LEU A 179 -11.84 -12.73 12.98
CA LEU A 179 -12.35 -11.98 11.83
C LEU A 179 -13.69 -12.51 11.33
N VAL A 180 -13.85 -13.82 11.17
CA VAL A 180 -15.08 -14.45 10.67
C VAL A 180 -16.26 -14.10 11.58
N GLY A 181 -16.11 -14.34 12.89
CA GLY A 181 -17.17 -14.02 13.86
C GLY A 181 -17.47 -12.51 13.94
N ALA A 182 -16.48 -11.67 13.71
CA ALA A 182 -16.67 -10.21 13.67
C ALA A 182 -17.42 -9.77 12.39
N GLN A 183 -17.20 -10.45 11.26
CA GLN A 183 -17.96 -10.21 10.02
C GLN A 183 -19.41 -10.70 10.15
N GLU A 184 -19.62 -11.88 10.72
CA GLU A 184 -20.96 -12.43 10.99
C GLU A 184 -21.76 -11.49 11.89
N ARG A 185 -21.21 -11.03 13.02
CA ARG A 185 -21.86 -10.04 13.90
C ARG A 185 -22.24 -8.75 13.19
N LYS A 186 -21.37 -8.28 12.28
CA LYS A 186 -21.71 -7.10 11.46
C LYS A 186 -22.91 -7.37 10.56
N ILE A 187 -22.94 -8.52 9.89
CA ILE A 187 -24.03 -8.90 8.98
C ILE A 187 -25.32 -9.04 9.76
N ASP A 188 -25.30 -9.78 10.87
CA ASP A 188 -26.47 -9.98 11.76
C ASP A 188 -27.03 -8.64 12.21
N ARG A 189 -26.16 -7.73 12.70
CA ARG A 189 -26.58 -6.40 13.10
C ARG A 189 -27.21 -5.61 11.95
N MET A 190 -26.66 -5.70 10.75
CA MET A 190 -27.23 -5.02 9.58
C MET A 190 -28.63 -5.58 9.23
N LEU A 191 -28.83 -6.89 9.32
CA LEU A 191 -30.11 -7.55 9.09
C LEU A 191 -31.15 -7.16 10.15
N ASP A 192 -30.76 -7.15 11.42
CA ASP A 192 -31.60 -6.73 12.54
C ASP A 192 -32.05 -5.26 12.38
N GLU A 193 -31.14 -4.35 12.10
CA GLU A 193 -31.44 -2.92 11.89
C GLU A 193 -32.32 -2.68 10.65
N ALA A 194 -32.21 -3.55 9.63
CA ALA A 194 -33.04 -3.51 8.44
C ALA A 194 -34.42 -4.17 8.66
N GLY A 195 -34.66 -4.80 9.82
CA GLY A 195 -35.89 -5.50 10.14
C GLY A 195 -36.11 -6.78 9.32
N VAL A 196 -35.03 -7.39 8.85
CA VAL A 196 -35.06 -8.65 8.11
C VAL A 196 -35.38 -9.78 9.09
N THR A 197 -36.40 -10.57 8.79
CA THR A 197 -36.86 -11.71 9.60
C THR A 197 -36.96 -12.95 8.73
N GLU A 198 -37.11 -14.13 9.38
CA GLU A 198 -37.34 -15.39 8.66
C GLU A 198 -38.61 -15.26 7.81
N GLY A 199 -38.45 -15.35 6.46
CA GLY A 199 -39.57 -15.20 5.50
C GLY A 199 -39.69 -13.82 4.86
N THR A 200 -38.72 -12.90 5.08
CA THR A 200 -38.70 -11.59 4.43
C THR A 200 -38.14 -11.71 2.99
#